data_e690d0e9337af3a7399de82e9b7ca904
#
_entry.id   e690d0e9337af3a7399de82e9b7ca904
#
_cell.length_a   1.000
_cell.length_b   1.000
_cell.length_c   1.000
_cell.angle_alpha   90.00
_cell.angle_beta   90.00
_cell.angle_gamma   90.00
#
_symmetry.space_group_name_H-M   'P 1'
#
loop_
_entity.id
_entity.type
_entity.pdbx_description
1 polymer ?
#
loop_
_entity_poly.entity_id
_entity_poly.type
_entity_poly.pdbx_seq_one_letter_code
_entity_poly.pdbx_strand_id
1 'polypeptide(L)'
;DELSETERLGLGFHVGRFFDKVLDIDCCYLQPSPSNEIRNFIRTYAIEHKLSFFDIREHTGFLRTMVVRTTEKGNVMLIMCFYHEDEKARTALLDAVAEKFPQITSLYYVINGKANDSISDQECILYKGEDAIYEEMEGLRFKIGPKSFYQTNTEQAYKLYSTAREFAALTGSEVVYD
;
A
#
# COMPACT_ATOMS: atom_id res chain seq x y z
N ASP A 1 25.97 -1.03 20.86
CA ASP A 1 26.36 -0.11 19.77
C ASP A 1 25.16 0.78 19.50
N GLU A 2 25.38 2.10 19.52
CA GLU A 2 24.32 3.04 19.17
C GLU A 2 24.18 3.07 17.63
N LEU A 3 22.95 2.87 17.14
CA LEU A 3 22.64 3.00 15.72
C LEU A 3 22.90 4.45 15.25
N SER A 4 23.47 4.60 14.08
CA SER A 4 23.60 5.91 13.42
C SER A 4 22.21 6.51 13.16
N GLU A 5 22.15 7.82 12.91
CA GLU A 5 20.89 8.51 12.64
C GLU A 5 20.14 7.92 11.42
N THR A 6 20.87 7.52 10.38
CA THR A 6 20.30 6.89 9.18
C THR A 6 19.86 5.45 9.39
N GLU A 7 20.49 4.69 10.31
CA GLU A 7 20.09 3.33 10.68
C GLU A 7 18.83 3.31 11.54
N ARG A 8 18.41 4.45 12.10
CA ARG A 8 17.13 4.60 12.81
C ARG A 8 15.96 4.90 11.88
N LEU A 9 16.22 5.21 10.58
CA LEU A 9 15.22 5.53 9.59
C LEU A 9 14.86 4.27 8.79
N GLY A 10 13.68 3.73 9.01
CA GLY A 10 13.20 2.53 8.35
C GLY A 10 11.89 2.73 7.59
N LEU A 11 11.79 2.15 6.40
CA LEU A 11 10.55 1.97 5.67
C LEU A 11 10.32 0.48 5.46
N GLY A 12 9.51 -0.13 6.31
CA GLY A 12 9.32 -1.56 6.34
C GLY A 12 8.01 -1.96 7.02
N PHE A 13 8.09 -2.95 7.89
CA PHE A 13 6.92 -3.55 8.53
C PHE A 13 7.00 -3.43 10.05
N HIS A 14 5.85 -3.24 10.69
CA HIS A 14 5.79 -3.20 12.14
C HIS A 14 6.28 -4.51 12.76
N VAL A 15 7.12 -4.40 13.77
CA VAL A 15 7.53 -5.54 14.58
C VAL A 15 6.36 -6.01 15.43
N GLY A 16 6.04 -7.30 15.39
CA GLY A 16 4.94 -7.85 16.17
C GLY A 16 5.05 -7.49 17.65
N ARG A 17 3.96 -7.04 18.27
CA ARG A 17 3.84 -6.55 19.65
C ARG A 17 4.47 -5.19 19.95
N PHE A 18 5.10 -4.55 18.97
CA PHE A 18 5.69 -3.21 19.13
C PHE A 18 5.07 -2.27 18.09
N PHE A 19 4.18 -1.40 18.55
CA PHE A 19 3.45 -0.48 17.66
C PHE A 19 4.35 0.64 17.09
N ASP A 20 5.46 0.90 17.74
CA ASP A 20 6.40 1.99 17.47
C ASP A 20 7.71 1.55 16.80
N LYS A 21 7.83 0.25 16.49
CA LYS A 21 9.05 -0.28 15.86
C LYS A 21 8.76 -0.80 14.46
N VAL A 22 9.56 -0.34 13.52
CA VAL A 22 9.53 -0.78 12.13
C VAL A 22 10.80 -1.56 11.84
N LEU A 23 10.63 -2.74 11.26
CA LEU A 23 11.71 -3.55 10.71
C LEU A 23 11.97 -3.10 9.28
N ASP A 24 13.13 -2.53 9.06
CA ASP A 24 13.60 -2.17 7.74
C ASP A 24 14.21 -3.41 7.06
N ILE A 25 13.59 -3.88 5.98
CA ILE A 25 14.03 -5.05 5.25
C ILE A 25 14.21 -4.71 3.76
N ASP A 26 15.22 -5.27 3.14
CA ASP A 26 15.48 -5.05 1.71
C ASP A 26 14.50 -5.83 0.81
N CYS A 27 14.08 -7.01 1.26
CA CYS A 27 13.21 -7.88 0.47
C CYS A 27 12.13 -8.54 1.35
N CYS A 28 10.88 -8.39 0.93
CA CYS A 28 9.75 -9.18 1.40
C CYS A 28 9.39 -10.22 0.33
N TYR A 29 9.54 -11.49 0.64
CA TYR A 29 9.26 -12.60 -0.29
C TYR A 29 7.77 -12.87 -0.50
N LEU A 30 6.90 -12.22 0.30
CA LEU A 30 5.45 -12.33 0.16
C LEU A 30 4.87 -11.29 -0.82
N GLN A 31 5.68 -10.32 -1.23
CA GLN A 31 5.25 -9.25 -2.14
C GLN A 31 5.88 -9.45 -3.52
N PRO A 32 5.07 -9.46 -4.59
CA PRO A 32 5.62 -9.53 -5.95
C PRO A 32 6.31 -8.21 -6.33
N SER A 33 7.18 -8.28 -7.33
CA SER A 33 7.74 -7.09 -7.98
C SER A 33 6.59 -6.22 -8.58
N PRO A 34 6.69 -4.87 -8.50
CA PRO A 34 7.84 -4.08 -8.07
C PRO A 34 7.76 -3.58 -6.61
N SER A 35 7.05 -4.26 -5.71
CA SER A 35 6.75 -3.75 -4.36
C SER A 35 8.01 -3.47 -3.54
N ASN A 36 8.99 -4.36 -3.58
CA ASN A 36 10.27 -4.17 -2.87
C ASN A 36 11.08 -3.01 -3.44
N GLU A 37 11.14 -2.93 -4.77
CA GLU A 37 11.86 -1.89 -5.49
C GLU A 37 11.28 -0.50 -5.21
N ILE A 38 9.96 -0.38 -5.17
CA ILE A 38 9.26 0.87 -4.83
C ILE A 38 9.60 1.27 -3.39
N ARG A 39 9.48 0.34 -2.42
CA ARG A 39 9.77 0.62 -1.01
C ARG A 39 11.22 1.09 -0.83
N ASN A 40 12.17 0.34 -1.37
CA ASN A 40 13.59 0.64 -1.23
C ASN A 40 13.96 1.97 -1.89
N PHE A 41 13.38 2.26 -3.07
CA PHE A 41 13.57 3.56 -3.72
C PHE A 41 13.05 4.72 -2.87
N ILE A 42 11.81 4.61 -2.35
CA ILE A 42 11.21 5.67 -1.51
C ILE A 42 12.05 5.89 -0.25
N ARG A 43 12.53 4.81 0.39
CA ARG A 43 13.42 4.92 1.55
C ARG A 43 14.71 5.67 1.21
N THR A 44 15.39 5.26 0.14
CA THR A 44 16.63 5.90 -0.31
C THR A 44 16.39 7.38 -0.64
N TYR A 45 15.36 7.67 -1.43
CA TYR A 45 14.99 9.05 -1.78
C TYR A 45 14.72 9.90 -0.54
N ALA A 46 13.97 9.36 0.43
CA ALA A 46 13.65 10.08 1.66
C ALA A 46 14.91 10.44 2.47
N ILE A 47 15.87 9.52 2.59
CA ILE A 47 17.13 9.76 3.29
C ILE A 47 17.97 10.81 2.56
N GLU A 48 18.14 10.68 1.24
CA GLU A 48 18.91 11.59 0.41
C GLU A 48 18.36 13.03 0.42
N HIS A 49 17.03 13.16 0.43
CA HIS A 49 16.35 14.46 0.43
C HIS A 49 15.94 14.93 1.83
N LYS A 50 16.39 14.23 2.89
CA LYS A 50 16.15 14.56 4.30
C LYS A 50 14.65 14.72 4.62
N LEU A 51 13.80 13.88 4.00
CA LEU A 51 12.39 13.80 4.37
C LEU A 51 12.27 13.06 5.70
N SER A 52 11.50 13.61 6.62
CA SER A 52 11.30 12.99 7.94
C SER A 52 10.30 11.84 7.87
N PHE A 53 10.59 10.77 8.61
CA PHE A 53 9.67 9.67 8.83
C PHE A 53 8.76 9.98 10.02
N PHE A 54 7.54 9.48 9.98
CA PHE A 54 6.55 9.71 11.03
C PHE A 54 6.94 9.00 12.33
N ASP A 55 7.01 9.76 13.41
CA ASP A 55 7.15 9.25 14.76
C ASP A 55 5.77 9.11 15.40
N ILE A 56 5.37 7.88 15.69
CA ILE A 56 4.04 7.58 16.25
C ILE A 56 3.88 8.01 17.73
N ARG A 57 4.99 8.22 18.46
CA ARG A 57 4.95 8.68 19.85
C ARG A 57 4.85 10.19 19.93
N GLU A 58 5.67 10.88 19.14
CA GLU A 58 5.75 12.33 19.13
C GLU A 58 4.73 12.98 18.18
N HIS A 59 4.08 12.20 17.32
CA HIS A 59 3.17 12.68 16.29
C HIS A 59 3.80 13.75 15.40
N THR A 60 5.03 13.49 14.97
CA THR A 60 5.82 14.38 14.11
C THR A 60 6.35 13.62 12.90
N GLY A 61 6.85 14.34 11.91
CA GLY A 61 7.40 13.76 10.69
C GLY A 61 6.46 13.94 9.50
N PHE A 62 6.90 13.53 8.32
CA PHE A 62 6.21 13.76 7.06
C PHE A 62 5.70 12.46 6.42
N LEU A 63 6.62 11.51 6.14
CA LEU A 63 6.28 10.21 5.54
C LEU A 63 5.66 9.29 6.58
N ARG A 64 4.41 8.87 6.37
CA ARG A 64 3.67 8.12 7.37
C ARG A 64 3.48 6.66 7.03
N THR A 65 2.76 6.38 5.95
CA THR A 65 2.42 5.01 5.56
C THR A 65 2.47 4.88 4.05
N MET A 66 2.85 3.70 3.59
CA MET A 66 2.83 3.34 2.18
C MET A 66 1.98 2.07 2.01
N VAL A 67 1.05 2.09 1.07
CA VAL A 67 0.27 0.92 0.67
C VAL A 67 0.58 0.58 -0.77
N VAL A 68 1.05 -0.63 -1.02
CA VAL A 68 1.24 -1.16 -2.38
C VAL A 68 0.21 -2.27 -2.60
N ARG A 69 -0.50 -2.20 -3.72
CA ARG A 69 -1.42 -3.24 -4.18
C ARG A 69 -1.01 -3.69 -5.55
N THR A 70 -0.98 -4.98 -5.76
CA THR A 70 -0.66 -5.59 -7.06
C THR A 70 -1.74 -6.57 -7.46
N THR A 71 -1.91 -6.77 -8.76
CA THR A 71 -2.82 -7.79 -9.30
C THR A 71 -2.02 -8.83 -10.08
N GLU A 72 -2.61 -10.00 -10.33
CA GLU A 72 -1.99 -11.04 -11.16
C GLU A 72 -1.74 -10.58 -12.61
N LYS A 73 -2.52 -9.60 -13.08
CA LYS A 73 -2.34 -8.94 -14.39
C LYS A 73 -1.21 -7.91 -14.43
N GLY A 74 -0.50 -7.72 -13.30
CA GLY A 74 0.62 -6.78 -13.20
C GLY A 74 0.21 -5.32 -12.99
N ASN A 75 -1.07 -5.01 -12.68
CA ASN A 75 -1.41 -3.66 -12.26
C ASN A 75 -0.81 -3.36 -10.89
N VAL A 76 -0.37 -2.14 -10.71
CA VAL A 76 0.21 -1.66 -9.46
C VAL A 76 -0.49 -0.40 -8.99
N MET A 77 -0.99 -0.40 -7.77
CA MET A 77 -1.48 0.80 -7.09
C MET A 77 -0.55 1.13 -5.94
N LEU A 78 -0.08 2.36 -5.90
CA LEU A 78 0.67 2.92 -4.78
C LEU A 78 -0.12 4.04 -4.14
N ILE A 79 -0.27 3.98 -2.81
CA ILE A 79 -0.89 5.04 -2.01
C ILE A 79 0.14 5.51 -0.99
N MET A 80 0.57 6.77 -1.11
CA MET A 80 1.48 7.41 -0.17
C MET A 80 0.69 8.22 0.85
N CYS A 81 0.86 7.93 2.14
CA CYS A 81 0.25 8.69 3.21
C CYS A 81 1.28 9.61 3.84
N PHE A 82 0.96 10.90 3.88
CA PHE A 82 1.74 11.93 4.53
C PHE A 82 1.03 12.40 5.81
N TYR A 83 1.78 12.70 6.85
CA TYR A 83 1.19 13.15 8.12
C TYR A 83 0.61 14.57 8.02
N HIS A 84 1.30 15.44 7.32
CA HIS A 84 0.86 16.82 7.04
C HIS A 84 1.11 17.20 5.59
N GLU A 85 0.52 18.28 5.14
CA GLU A 85 0.77 18.81 3.80
C GLU A 85 2.12 19.52 3.72
N ASP A 86 2.92 19.12 2.76
CA ASP A 86 4.06 19.83 2.19
C ASP A 86 4.03 19.57 0.67
N GLU A 87 3.34 20.44 -0.05
CA GLU A 87 3.10 20.27 -1.48
C GLU A 87 4.41 20.10 -2.26
N LYS A 88 5.45 20.86 -1.92
CA LYS A 88 6.73 20.81 -2.61
C LYS A 88 7.43 19.46 -2.42
N ALA A 89 7.55 19.02 -1.18
CA ALA A 89 8.19 17.75 -0.84
C ALA A 89 7.38 16.56 -1.38
N ARG A 90 6.05 16.60 -1.23
CA ARG A 90 5.12 15.59 -1.73
C ARG A 90 5.22 15.45 -3.26
N THR A 91 5.11 16.56 -3.97
CA THR A 91 5.16 16.55 -5.45
C THR A 91 6.51 16.05 -5.95
N ALA A 92 7.62 16.51 -5.37
CA ALA A 92 8.95 16.06 -5.76
C ALA A 92 9.14 14.54 -5.57
N LEU A 93 8.66 13.98 -4.45
CA LEU A 93 8.71 12.54 -4.21
C LEU A 93 7.81 11.77 -5.19
N LEU A 94 6.56 12.20 -5.38
CA LEU A 94 5.62 11.49 -6.24
C LEU A 94 6.03 11.54 -7.72
N ASP A 95 6.61 12.65 -8.18
CA ASP A 95 7.18 12.76 -9.54
C ASP A 95 8.36 11.81 -9.72
N ALA A 96 9.30 11.77 -8.76
CA ALA A 96 10.44 10.86 -8.80
C ALA A 96 10.00 9.38 -8.82
N VAL A 97 8.96 9.03 -8.03
CA VAL A 97 8.36 7.68 -8.03
C VAL A 97 7.71 7.38 -9.39
N ALA A 98 6.92 8.30 -9.92
CA ALA A 98 6.23 8.12 -11.20
C ALA A 98 7.19 8.03 -12.40
N GLU A 99 8.34 8.69 -12.33
CA GLU A 99 9.40 8.60 -13.34
C GLU A 99 10.14 7.28 -13.23
N LYS A 100 10.50 6.87 -12.01
CA LYS A 100 11.26 5.64 -11.76
C LYS A 100 10.45 4.37 -12.03
N PHE A 101 9.14 4.42 -11.77
CA PHE A 101 8.24 3.27 -11.87
C PHE A 101 7.05 3.57 -12.81
N PRO A 102 7.28 3.68 -14.12
CA PRO A 102 6.23 3.99 -15.10
C PRO A 102 5.15 2.90 -15.18
N GLN A 103 5.41 1.69 -14.64
CA GLN A 103 4.44 0.61 -14.54
C GLN A 103 3.41 0.79 -13.41
N ILE A 104 3.52 1.81 -12.56
CA ILE A 104 2.48 2.13 -11.57
C ILE A 104 1.22 2.56 -12.32
N THR A 105 0.18 1.74 -12.21
CA THR A 105 -1.12 1.98 -12.85
C THR A 105 -1.88 3.12 -12.19
N SER A 106 -1.82 3.16 -10.85
CA SER A 106 -2.57 4.11 -10.02
C SER A 106 -1.66 4.65 -8.91
N LEU A 107 -1.35 5.94 -8.95
CA LEU A 107 -0.57 6.61 -7.91
C LEU A 107 -1.46 7.58 -7.14
N TYR A 108 -1.65 7.29 -5.86
CA TYR A 108 -2.47 8.07 -4.95
C TYR A 108 -1.65 8.68 -3.82
N TYR A 109 -2.17 9.75 -3.23
CA TYR A 109 -1.71 10.21 -1.94
C TYR A 109 -2.88 10.55 -1.00
N VAL A 110 -2.56 10.59 0.29
CA VAL A 110 -3.48 10.92 1.39
C VAL A 110 -2.74 11.79 2.39
N ILE A 111 -3.38 12.84 2.89
CA ILE A 111 -2.90 13.59 4.05
C ILE A 111 -3.65 13.06 5.27
N ASN A 112 -2.94 12.36 6.15
CA ASN A 112 -3.52 11.74 7.34
C ASN A 112 -2.84 12.24 8.62
N GLY A 113 -3.33 13.35 9.15
CA GLY A 113 -2.88 13.93 10.43
C GLY A 113 -3.55 13.35 11.68
N LYS A 114 -4.29 12.22 11.56
CA LYS A 114 -4.99 11.60 12.69
C LYS A 114 -4.05 10.79 13.56
N ALA A 115 -4.56 10.35 14.72
CA ALA A 115 -3.83 9.46 15.60
C ALA A 115 -3.73 7.99 15.10
N ASN A 116 -4.59 7.56 14.16
CA ASN A 116 -4.60 6.20 13.61
C ASN A 116 -4.25 6.18 12.10
N ASP A 117 -3.86 5.01 11.59
CA ASP A 117 -3.41 4.83 10.21
C ASP A 117 -4.55 4.58 9.21
N SER A 118 -5.80 4.50 9.66
CA SER A 118 -6.93 4.25 8.76
C SER A 118 -7.09 5.42 7.78
N ILE A 119 -7.24 5.07 6.50
CA ILE A 119 -7.54 6.01 5.41
C ILE A 119 -9.00 5.95 4.96
N SER A 120 -9.85 5.16 5.64
CA SER A 120 -11.24 4.91 5.23
C SER A 120 -12.08 6.18 5.16
N ASP A 121 -11.85 7.10 6.08
CA ASP A 121 -12.52 8.41 6.22
C ASP A 121 -11.69 9.58 5.67
N GLN A 122 -10.53 9.32 5.04
CA GLN A 122 -9.67 10.33 4.42
C GLN A 122 -9.94 10.41 2.92
N GLU A 123 -9.68 11.55 2.32
CA GLU A 123 -9.68 11.69 0.88
C GLU A 123 -8.42 11.05 0.27
N CYS A 124 -8.63 10.12 -0.67
CA CYS A 124 -7.55 9.56 -1.48
C CYS A 124 -7.50 10.34 -2.79
N ILE A 125 -6.43 11.10 -3.00
CA ILE A 125 -6.28 11.97 -4.15
C ILE A 125 -5.46 11.25 -5.20
N LEU A 126 -6.04 11.07 -6.39
CA LEU A 126 -5.33 10.51 -7.55
C LEU A 126 -4.28 11.53 -8.03
N TYR A 127 -3.02 11.13 -7.95
CA TYR A 127 -1.91 11.95 -8.42
C TYR A 127 -1.61 11.69 -9.89
N LYS A 128 -1.57 10.41 -10.30
CA LYS A 128 -1.26 10.01 -11.67
C LYS A 128 -1.82 8.63 -12.00
N GLY A 129 -2.18 8.43 -13.25
CA GLY A 129 -2.65 7.15 -13.79
C GLY A 129 -4.15 6.94 -13.67
N GLU A 130 -4.57 5.69 -13.48
CA GLU A 130 -5.96 5.26 -13.45
C GLU A 130 -6.57 5.38 -12.05
N ASP A 131 -7.90 5.52 -11.95
CA ASP A 131 -8.63 5.61 -10.68
C ASP A 131 -8.76 4.27 -9.93
N ALA A 132 -8.35 3.17 -10.55
CA ALA A 132 -8.41 1.83 -9.99
C ALA A 132 -7.45 0.88 -10.69
N ILE A 133 -7.17 -0.24 -10.02
CA ILE A 133 -6.58 -1.43 -10.62
C ILE A 133 -7.66 -2.51 -10.76
N TYR A 134 -7.38 -3.53 -11.58
CA TYR A 134 -8.36 -4.56 -11.88
C TYR A 134 -7.79 -5.95 -11.67
N GLU A 135 -8.56 -6.79 -11.00
CA GLU A 135 -8.29 -8.21 -10.88
C GLU A 135 -9.37 -9.02 -11.61
N GLU A 136 -9.03 -10.22 -12.04
CA GLU A 136 -9.96 -11.11 -12.72
C GLU A 136 -10.02 -12.47 -12.04
N MET A 137 -11.23 -12.97 -11.83
CA MET A 137 -11.48 -14.31 -11.29
C MET A 137 -12.69 -14.92 -11.98
N GLU A 138 -12.56 -16.10 -12.57
CA GLU A 138 -13.64 -16.84 -13.26
C GLU A 138 -14.38 -16.00 -14.32
N GLY A 139 -13.68 -15.13 -15.04
CA GLY A 139 -14.27 -14.24 -16.04
C GLY A 139 -14.95 -12.99 -15.46
N LEU A 140 -15.00 -12.85 -14.16
CA LEU A 140 -15.45 -11.64 -13.48
C LEU A 140 -14.29 -10.66 -13.32
N ARG A 141 -14.57 -9.38 -13.59
CA ARG A 141 -13.59 -8.29 -13.44
C ARG A 141 -13.92 -7.45 -12.23
N PHE A 142 -13.01 -7.39 -11.26
CA PHE A 142 -13.16 -6.65 -10.02
C PHE A 142 -12.40 -5.33 -10.11
N LYS A 143 -13.13 -4.22 -9.93
CA LYS A 143 -12.54 -2.88 -9.82
C LYS A 143 -12.07 -2.65 -8.38
N ILE A 144 -10.78 -2.40 -8.19
CA ILE A 144 -10.15 -2.21 -6.89
C ILE A 144 -9.65 -0.77 -6.79
N GLY A 145 -10.39 0.05 -6.07
CA GLY A 145 -10.00 1.42 -5.72
C GLY A 145 -9.11 1.46 -4.46
N PRO A 146 -8.64 2.66 -4.08
CA PRO A 146 -7.70 2.81 -2.96
C PRO A 146 -8.26 2.35 -1.61
N LYS A 147 -9.59 2.38 -1.43
CA LYS A 147 -10.26 1.95 -0.19
C LYS A 147 -10.98 0.61 -0.33
N SER A 148 -10.96 -0.02 -1.49
CA SER A 148 -11.64 -1.30 -1.70
C SER A 148 -10.97 -2.41 -0.88
N PHE A 149 -11.78 -3.26 -0.24
CA PHE A 149 -11.28 -4.52 0.25
C PHE A 149 -11.13 -5.49 -0.93
N TYR A 150 -10.02 -6.20 -0.98
CA TYR A 150 -9.79 -7.34 -1.85
C TYR A 150 -8.79 -8.28 -1.18
N GLN A 151 -8.98 -9.59 -1.31
CA GLN A 151 -8.07 -10.58 -0.72
C GLN A 151 -6.67 -10.45 -1.33
N THR A 152 -5.67 -10.32 -0.47
CA THR A 152 -4.27 -10.06 -0.89
C THR A 152 -3.62 -11.25 -1.60
N ASN A 153 -4.09 -12.47 -1.34
CA ASN A 153 -3.66 -13.70 -2.00
C ASN A 153 -4.79 -14.20 -2.90
N THR A 154 -4.80 -13.80 -4.16
CA THR A 154 -5.85 -14.09 -5.13
C THR A 154 -6.02 -15.59 -5.37
N GLU A 155 -4.90 -16.35 -5.44
CA GLU A 155 -4.96 -17.80 -5.65
C GLU A 155 -5.66 -18.52 -4.47
N GLN A 156 -5.32 -18.15 -3.24
CA GLN A 156 -5.96 -18.74 -2.05
C GLN A 156 -7.40 -18.25 -1.88
N ALA A 157 -7.70 -17.02 -2.26
CA ALA A 157 -9.06 -16.49 -2.29
C ALA A 157 -9.94 -17.32 -3.24
N TYR A 158 -9.43 -17.63 -4.42
CA TYR A 158 -10.14 -18.49 -5.37
C TYR A 158 -10.47 -19.88 -4.77
N LYS A 159 -9.48 -20.53 -4.14
CA LYS A 159 -9.70 -21.82 -3.46
C LYS A 159 -10.74 -21.73 -2.36
N LEU A 160 -10.67 -20.66 -1.54
CA LEU A 160 -11.65 -20.41 -0.48
C LEU A 160 -13.07 -20.26 -1.05
N TYR A 161 -13.25 -19.43 -2.06
CA TYR A 161 -14.56 -19.19 -2.69
C TYR A 161 -15.09 -20.43 -3.40
N SER A 162 -14.23 -21.21 -4.07
CA SER A 162 -14.63 -22.49 -4.68
C SER A 162 -15.13 -23.47 -3.64
N THR A 163 -14.42 -23.61 -2.53
CA THR A 163 -14.83 -24.49 -1.42
C THR A 163 -16.15 -24.04 -0.78
N ALA A 164 -16.31 -22.72 -0.56
CA ALA A 164 -17.55 -22.17 -0.04
C ALA A 164 -18.73 -22.45 -0.97
N ARG A 165 -18.54 -22.29 -2.28
CA ARG A 165 -19.56 -22.60 -3.30
C ARG A 165 -19.93 -24.09 -3.33
N GLU A 166 -18.94 -24.99 -3.23
CA GLU A 166 -19.17 -26.43 -3.14
C GLU A 166 -19.99 -26.78 -1.91
N PHE A 167 -19.66 -26.21 -0.73
CA PHE A 167 -20.40 -26.46 0.51
C PHE A 167 -21.82 -25.88 0.47
N ALA A 168 -22.01 -24.74 -0.19
CA ALA A 168 -23.33 -24.14 -0.36
C ALA A 168 -24.27 -25.02 -1.24
N ALA A 169 -23.71 -25.84 -2.12
CA ALA A 169 -24.45 -26.78 -3.01
C ALA A 169 -25.63 -26.13 -3.74
N LEU A 170 -25.47 -24.89 -4.21
CA LEU A 170 -26.53 -24.10 -4.83
C LEU A 170 -27.00 -24.75 -6.13
N THR A 171 -28.32 -24.80 -6.35
CA THR A 171 -28.97 -25.36 -7.55
C THR A 171 -29.40 -24.26 -8.54
N GLY A 172 -29.31 -22.96 -8.15
CA GLY A 172 -29.70 -21.81 -8.92
C GLY A 172 -31.11 -21.25 -8.63
N SER A 173 -31.81 -21.83 -7.67
CA SER A 173 -33.14 -21.37 -7.24
C SER A 173 -33.14 -20.72 -5.85
N GLU A 174 -32.00 -20.76 -5.15
CA GLU A 174 -31.86 -20.25 -3.80
C GLU A 174 -31.65 -18.73 -3.80
N VAL A 175 -32.11 -18.11 -2.69
CA VAL A 175 -31.75 -16.72 -2.35
C VAL A 175 -30.58 -16.78 -1.38
N VAL A 176 -29.46 -16.15 -1.75
CA VAL A 176 -28.23 -16.10 -0.93
C VAL A 176 -28.08 -14.70 -0.35
N TYR A 177 -27.79 -14.63 0.92
CA TYR A 177 -27.45 -13.39 1.63
C TYR A 177 -25.97 -13.43 2.02
N ASP A 178 -25.23 -12.32 1.72
CA ASP A 178 -23.84 -12.11 2.10
C ASP A 178 -23.74 -10.86 3.01
#